data_bbe431cccaea6459ae5db92b18322321
#
_entry.id   bbe431cccaea6459ae5db92b18322321
#
_cell.length_a   1.000
_cell.length_b   1.000
_cell.length_c   1.000
_cell.angle_alpha   90.00
_cell.angle_beta   90.00
_cell.angle_gamma   90.00
#
_symmetry.space_group_name_H-M   'P 1'
#
loop_
_entity.id
_entity.type
_entity.pdbx_description
1 polymer ?
#
loop_
_entity_poly.entity_id
_entity_poly.type
_entity_poly.pdbx_seq_one_letter_code
_entity_poly.pdbx_strand_id
1 'polypeptide(L)'
;MGGSRVTLGLIVAALAALTAANANAQAPPAPLPDGYMRAPAVPPGLAPKMQVHETTAAAHVFQANFSAGDEIVSGLTDLMLKHNIKSGYVTGLGGLSDALLAFGDPKVNAFKKIPITDKCELVSLVGDIAERDGKPYVHLHAVVAFADGSTKAGHVMEAHVAPIAEISVVATSIGGAAH
;
A
#
# COMPACT_ATOMS: atom_id res chain seq x y z
N MET A 1 -65.24 29.31 -61.26
CA MET A 1 -64.78 28.58 -60.06
C MET A 1 -63.32 28.14 -60.29
N GLY A 2 -62.38 28.97 -59.93
CA GLY A 2 -60.99 28.80 -60.22
C GLY A 2 -60.25 28.29 -58.99
N GLY A 3 -59.64 27.15 -59.09
CA GLY A 3 -58.77 26.60 -58.08
C GLY A 3 -57.32 26.89 -58.41
N SER A 4 -56.66 27.77 -57.64
CA SER A 4 -55.28 28.11 -57.77
C SER A 4 -54.42 27.02 -57.10
N ARG A 5 -53.55 26.38 -57.89
CA ARG A 5 -52.55 25.42 -57.37
C ARG A 5 -51.27 26.19 -57.01
N VAL A 6 -50.92 26.22 -55.73
CA VAL A 6 -49.67 26.75 -55.25
C VAL A 6 -48.62 25.61 -55.31
N THR A 7 -47.64 25.81 -56.15
CA THR A 7 -46.46 24.88 -56.24
C THR A 7 -45.47 25.23 -55.16
N LEU A 8 -45.28 24.33 -54.24
CA LEU A 8 -44.28 24.46 -53.14
C LEU A 8 -42.89 24.00 -53.64
N GLY A 9 -42.06 25.00 -53.90
CA GLY A 9 -40.64 24.71 -54.26
C GLY A 9 -39.82 24.27 -53.05
N LEU A 10 -39.29 23.06 -53.13
CA LEU A 10 -38.31 22.54 -52.12
C LEU A 10 -36.95 23.20 -52.38
N ILE A 11 -36.53 24.06 -51.45
CA ILE A 11 -35.14 24.54 -51.39
C ILE A 11 -34.37 23.54 -50.54
N VAL A 12 -33.53 22.70 -51.18
CA VAL A 12 -32.55 21.85 -50.48
C VAL A 12 -31.32 22.72 -50.20
N ALA A 13 -31.22 23.17 -48.95
CA ALA A 13 -29.99 23.80 -48.47
C ALA A 13 -28.98 22.70 -48.08
N ALA A 14 -27.94 22.49 -48.88
CA ALA A 14 -26.82 21.62 -48.53
C ALA A 14 -25.96 22.28 -47.45
N LEU A 15 -26.12 21.80 -46.23
CA LEU A 15 -25.28 22.19 -45.11
C LEU A 15 -23.94 21.40 -45.20
N ALA A 16 -22.89 22.01 -45.78
CA ALA A 16 -21.56 21.46 -45.73
C ALA A 16 -21.02 21.66 -44.32
N ALA A 17 -21.05 20.57 -43.51
CA ALA A 17 -20.41 20.53 -42.23
C ALA A 17 -18.88 20.45 -42.45
N LEU A 18 -18.17 21.55 -42.24
CA LEU A 18 -16.74 21.58 -42.09
C LEU A 18 -16.40 20.90 -40.74
N THR A 19 -16.06 19.63 -40.76
CA THR A 19 -15.39 18.98 -39.63
C THR A 19 -13.95 19.46 -39.61
N ALA A 20 -13.68 20.52 -38.85
CA ALA A 20 -12.33 20.88 -38.48
C ALA A 20 -11.78 19.75 -37.58
N ALA A 21 -11.00 18.86 -38.17
CA ALA A 21 -10.21 17.92 -37.41
C ALA A 21 -9.15 18.73 -36.65
N ASN A 22 -9.42 18.99 -35.36
CA ASN A 22 -8.41 19.48 -34.43
C ASN A 22 -7.37 18.37 -34.23
N ALA A 23 -6.45 18.27 -35.17
CA ALA A 23 -5.21 17.53 -34.99
C ALA A 23 -4.34 18.35 -34.03
N ASN A 24 -4.63 18.25 -32.73
CA ASN A 24 -3.71 18.66 -31.70
C ASN A 24 -2.56 17.63 -31.69
N ALA A 25 -1.71 17.69 -32.73
CA ALA A 25 -0.48 16.91 -32.79
C ALA A 25 0.43 17.44 -31.67
N GLN A 26 0.32 16.80 -30.49
CA GLN A 26 1.17 17.10 -29.38
C GLN A 26 2.60 16.86 -29.81
N ALA A 27 3.47 17.88 -29.68
CA ALA A 27 4.89 17.77 -30.04
C ALA A 27 5.47 16.51 -29.35
N PRO A 28 6.36 15.78 -30.03
CA PRO A 28 6.98 14.61 -29.42
C PRO A 28 7.64 15.01 -28.09
N PRO A 29 7.50 14.19 -27.04
CA PRO A 29 8.05 14.54 -25.75
C PRO A 29 9.56 14.70 -25.82
N ALA A 30 10.09 15.73 -25.15
CA ALA A 30 11.54 16.03 -25.13
C ALA A 30 12.37 14.79 -24.74
N PRO A 31 13.60 14.65 -25.26
CA PRO A 31 14.49 13.56 -24.88
C PRO A 31 14.75 13.58 -23.38
N LEU A 32 14.87 12.39 -22.78
CA LEU A 32 15.20 12.25 -21.36
C LEU A 32 16.71 12.36 -21.16
N PRO A 33 17.16 12.89 -20.00
CA PRO A 33 18.55 12.79 -19.59
C PRO A 33 19.02 11.34 -19.46
N ASP A 34 20.34 11.11 -19.49
CA ASP A 34 20.93 9.80 -19.27
C ASP A 34 20.52 9.24 -17.90
N GLY A 35 20.18 7.96 -17.86
CA GLY A 35 19.72 7.27 -16.64
C GLY A 35 18.23 7.46 -16.31
N TYR A 36 17.47 8.25 -17.10
CA TYR A 36 16.03 8.42 -16.92
C TYR A 36 15.24 7.58 -17.93
N MET A 37 14.10 7.10 -17.51
CA MET A 37 13.14 6.41 -18.39
C MET A 37 11.72 6.93 -18.15
N ARG A 38 10.87 6.87 -19.16
CA ARG A 38 9.44 7.06 -18.97
C ARG A 38 8.85 5.79 -18.38
N ALA A 39 7.82 5.94 -17.54
CA ALA A 39 7.10 4.77 -17.05
C ALA A 39 6.58 3.94 -18.24
N PRO A 40 6.94 2.66 -18.33
CA PRO A 40 6.43 1.80 -19.40
C PRO A 40 4.95 1.51 -19.16
N ALA A 41 4.20 1.33 -20.25
CA ALA A 41 2.90 0.70 -20.14
C ALA A 41 3.11 -0.79 -19.78
N VAL A 42 2.52 -1.21 -18.67
CA VAL A 42 2.60 -2.61 -18.24
C VAL A 42 1.33 -3.33 -18.73
N PRO A 43 1.43 -4.23 -19.72
CA PRO A 43 0.28 -4.97 -20.19
C PRO A 43 -0.17 -6.00 -19.13
N PRO A 44 -1.47 -6.41 -19.14
CA PRO A 44 -1.92 -7.52 -18.31
C PRO A 44 -1.24 -8.84 -18.72
N GLY A 45 -1.28 -9.84 -17.84
CA GLY A 45 -0.78 -11.18 -18.12
C GLY A 45 0.66 -11.46 -17.75
N LEU A 46 1.39 -10.48 -17.16
CA LEU A 46 2.79 -10.67 -16.75
C LEU A 46 2.94 -11.42 -15.40
N ALA A 47 1.84 -11.72 -14.71
CA ALA A 47 1.84 -12.47 -13.46
C ALA A 47 0.99 -13.75 -13.54
N PRO A 48 1.33 -14.72 -14.43
CA PRO A 48 0.49 -15.90 -14.67
C PRO A 48 0.41 -16.88 -13.49
N LYS A 49 1.25 -16.70 -12.47
CA LYS A 49 1.26 -17.52 -11.24
C LYS A 49 0.63 -16.80 -10.03
N MET A 50 0.10 -15.59 -10.24
CA MET A 50 -0.59 -14.85 -9.18
C MET A 50 -1.83 -15.62 -8.74
N GLN A 51 -1.96 -15.82 -7.43
CA GLN A 51 -3.15 -16.37 -6.79
C GLN A 51 -3.87 -15.25 -6.05
N VAL A 52 -5.19 -15.21 -6.18
CA VAL A 52 -6.03 -14.22 -5.52
C VAL A 52 -7.03 -14.95 -4.63
N HIS A 53 -7.10 -14.52 -3.37
CA HIS A 53 -8.10 -14.96 -2.41
C HIS A 53 -8.94 -13.75 -2.02
N GLU A 54 -10.23 -13.82 -2.27
CA GLU A 54 -11.18 -12.80 -1.84
C GLU A 54 -11.62 -13.10 -0.40
N THR A 55 -11.61 -12.08 0.46
CA THR A 55 -12.24 -12.16 1.78
C THR A 55 -13.53 -11.36 1.76
N THR A 56 -14.62 -11.98 2.19
CA THR A 56 -15.95 -11.35 2.32
C THR A 56 -16.27 -10.96 3.76
N ALA A 57 -15.37 -11.24 4.71
CA ALA A 57 -15.55 -10.89 6.11
C ALA A 57 -15.48 -9.36 6.30
N ALA A 58 -16.32 -8.83 7.20
CA ALA A 58 -16.22 -7.45 7.63
C ALA A 58 -14.88 -7.23 8.34
N ALA A 59 -14.12 -6.22 7.93
CA ALA A 59 -12.87 -5.87 8.57
C ALA A 59 -13.12 -5.01 9.82
N HIS A 60 -12.35 -5.27 10.89
CA HIS A 60 -12.28 -4.40 12.07
C HIS A 60 -10.98 -3.63 12.04
N VAL A 61 -11.06 -2.32 12.24
CA VAL A 61 -9.89 -1.45 12.26
C VAL A 61 -9.56 -1.05 13.70
N PHE A 62 -8.34 -1.30 14.11
CA PHE A 62 -7.81 -0.87 15.41
C PHE A 62 -6.74 0.19 15.15
N GLN A 63 -6.80 1.28 15.92
CA GLN A 63 -5.71 2.26 16.01
C GLN A 63 -4.94 2.02 17.31
N ALA A 64 -3.70 1.60 17.18
CA ALA A 64 -2.80 1.34 18.29
C ALA A 64 -1.80 2.49 18.40
N ASN A 65 -1.90 3.27 19.46
CA ASN A 65 -0.97 4.35 19.78
C ASN A 65 0.04 3.85 20.81
N PHE A 66 1.28 3.76 20.41
CA PHE A 66 2.39 3.35 21.26
C PHE A 66 3.08 4.57 21.86
N SER A 67 3.53 4.43 23.07
CA SER A 67 4.25 5.46 23.83
C SER A 67 5.73 5.11 23.97
N ALA A 68 6.53 6.07 24.42
CA ALA A 68 7.95 5.84 24.64
C ALA A 68 8.22 4.64 25.56
N GLY A 69 9.06 3.72 25.08
CA GLY A 69 9.44 2.50 25.77
C GLY A 69 8.58 1.28 25.43
N ASP A 70 7.45 1.44 24.75
CA ASP A 70 6.67 0.32 24.27
C ASP A 70 7.43 -0.44 23.15
N GLU A 71 7.27 -1.77 23.13
CA GLU A 71 7.83 -2.63 22.09
C GLU A 71 6.72 -3.04 21.11
N ILE A 72 6.94 -2.77 19.82
CA ILE A 72 5.89 -2.86 18.79
C ILE A 72 5.40 -4.29 18.57
N VAL A 73 6.31 -5.27 18.44
CA VAL A 73 5.94 -6.66 18.14
C VAL A 73 5.16 -7.28 19.30
N SER A 74 5.59 -6.99 20.52
CA SER A 74 4.90 -7.42 21.75
C SER A 74 3.51 -6.79 21.85
N GLY A 75 3.41 -5.48 21.68
CA GLY A 75 2.13 -4.76 21.76
C GLY A 75 1.11 -5.23 20.72
N LEU A 76 1.55 -5.52 19.49
CA LEU A 76 0.68 -6.08 18.45
C LEU A 76 0.27 -7.53 18.79
N THR A 77 1.18 -8.31 19.38
CA THR A 77 0.87 -9.66 19.86
C THR A 77 -0.21 -9.63 20.95
N ASP A 78 -0.09 -8.72 21.90
CA ASP A 78 -1.09 -8.50 22.96
C ASP A 78 -2.44 -8.05 22.38
N LEU A 79 -2.44 -7.19 21.39
CA LEU A 79 -3.65 -6.78 20.67
C LEU A 79 -4.36 -8.00 20.02
N MET A 80 -3.58 -8.87 19.34
CA MET A 80 -4.11 -10.08 18.73
C MET A 80 -4.76 -11.01 19.76
N LEU A 81 -4.07 -11.23 20.87
CA LEU A 81 -4.59 -12.09 21.96
C LEU A 81 -5.85 -11.51 22.60
N LYS A 82 -5.82 -10.22 22.94
CA LYS A 82 -6.94 -9.53 23.61
C LYS A 82 -8.21 -9.52 22.77
N HIS A 83 -8.09 -9.35 21.46
CA HIS A 83 -9.22 -9.24 20.54
C HIS A 83 -9.45 -10.49 19.70
N ASN A 84 -8.74 -11.59 20.00
CA ASN A 84 -8.81 -12.86 19.28
C ASN A 84 -8.65 -12.70 17.75
N ILE A 85 -7.72 -11.83 17.32
CA ILE A 85 -7.46 -11.55 15.91
C ILE A 85 -6.70 -12.74 15.31
N LYS A 86 -7.22 -13.30 14.22
CA LYS A 86 -6.66 -14.48 13.56
C LYS A 86 -5.88 -14.13 12.29
N SER A 87 -6.24 -13.04 11.64
CA SER A 87 -5.54 -12.54 10.46
C SER A 87 -5.81 -11.06 10.23
N GLY A 88 -4.90 -10.42 9.53
CA GLY A 88 -5.02 -9.01 9.18
C GLY A 88 -3.73 -8.45 8.62
N TYR A 89 -3.71 -7.15 8.42
CA TYR A 89 -2.51 -6.44 8.00
C TYR A 89 -2.28 -5.19 8.87
N VAL A 90 -1.04 -4.74 8.86
CA VAL A 90 -0.54 -3.66 9.71
C VAL A 90 0.09 -2.58 8.84
N THR A 91 -0.16 -1.32 9.16
CA THR A 91 0.59 -0.18 8.65
C THR A 91 0.79 0.85 9.74
N GLY A 92 1.93 1.56 9.72
CA GLY A 92 2.21 2.54 10.76
C GLY A 92 3.40 3.42 10.46
N LEU A 93 3.56 4.43 11.32
CA LEU A 93 4.69 5.36 11.34
C LEU A 93 4.94 5.84 12.79
N GLY A 94 6.04 6.55 13.00
CA GLY A 94 6.37 7.09 14.32
C GLY A 94 7.85 7.35 14.50
N GLY A 95 8.32 7.25 15.75
CA GLY A 95 9.73 7.35 16.10
C GLY A 95 10.16 6.14 16.92
N LEU A 96 11.43 5.77 16.81
CA LEU A 96 12.05 4.68 17.57
C LEU A 96 13.27 5.18 18.34
N SER A 97 13.47 4.64 19.54
CA SER A 97 14.74 4.78 20.27
C SER A 97 15.81 3.86 19.71
N ASP A 98 15.40 2.66 19.35
CA ASP A 98 16.25 1.58 18.84
C ASP A 98 15.38 0.52 18.16
N ALA A 99 16.00 -0.36 17.39
CA ALA A 99 15.36 -1.53 16.81
C ALA A 99 16.39 -2.60 16.43
N LEU A 100 15.93 -3.83 16.33
CA LEU A 100 16.64 -4.89 15.64
C LEU A 100 15.89 -5.25 14.37
N LEU A 101 16.41 -4.79 13.24
CA LEU A 101 15.96 -5.24 11.93
C LEU A 101 16.80 -6.42 11.47
N ALA A 102 16.34 -7.12 10.43
CA ALA A 102 17.06 -8.26 9.89
C ALA A 102 16.84 -8.45 8.40
N PHE A 103 17.78 -9.12 7.74
CA PHE A 103 17.69 -9.58 6.37
C PHE A 103 17.68 -11.11 6.36
N GLY A 104 16.63 -11.71 5.79
CA GLY A 104 16.55 -13.16 5.63
C GLY A 104 17.51 -13.65 4.55
N ASP A 105 18.49 -14.47 4.91
CA ASP A 105 19.45 -15.05 3.99
C ASP A 105 19.10 -16.53 3.74
N PRO A 106 18.54 -16.86 2.56
CA PRO A 106 18.13 -18.23 2.24
C PRO A 106 19.35 -19.17 2.08
N LYS A 107 20.56 -18.66 1.84
CA LYS A 107 21.76 -19.48 1.65
C LYS A 107 22.20 -20.13 2.95
N VAL A 108 22.00 -19.43 4.07
CA VAL A 108 22.35 -19.93 5.42
C VAL A 108 21.11 -20.25 6.25
N ASN A 109 19.91 -20.10 5.69
CA ASN A 109 18.63 -20.30 6.37
C ASN A 109 18.56 -19.58 7.72
N ALA A 110 18.98 -18.32 7.75
CA ALA A 110 19.08 -17.51 8.95
C ALA A 110 18.88 -16.02 8.63
N PHE A 111 18.81 -15.20 9.67
CA PHE A 111 18.66 -13.76 9.56
C PHE A 111 19.97 -13.03 9.87
N LYS A 112 20.43 -12.20 8.93
CA LYS A 112 21.52 -11.26 9.18
C LYS A 112 20.98 -10.07 9.97
N LYS A 113 21.50 -9.82 11.16
CA LYS A 113 21.10 -8.71 12.03
C LYS A 113 21.48 -7.34 11.44
N ILE A 114 20.56 -6.38 11.56
CA ILE A 114 20.73 -4.98 11.20
C ILE A 114 20.35 -4.15 12.44
N PRO A 115 21.28 -3.98 13.41
CA PRO A 115 20.97 -3.21 14.61
C PRO A 115 20.80 -1.73 14.30
N ILE A 116 19.82 -1.12 14.94
CA ILE A 116 19.52 0.30 14.98
C ILE A 116 19.71 0.74 16.44
N THR A 117 20.77 1.47 16.70
CA THR A 117 21.15 1.90 18.07
C THR A 117 20.87 3.37 18.33
N ASP A 118 20.60 4.12 17.28
CA ASP A 118 20.33 5.56 17.34
C ASP A 118 18.83 5.83 17.14
N LYS A 119 18.34 6.89 17.77
CA LYS A 119 16.98 7.38 17.51
C LYS A 119 16.77 7.63 16.03
N CYS A 120 15.63 7.19 15.53
CA CYS A 120 15.28 7.31 14.12
C CYS A 120 13.77 7.49 13.93
N GLU A 121 13.39 7.96 12.77
CA GLU A 121 11.99 8.01 12.32
C GLU A 121 11.59 6.63 11.76
N LEU A 122 10.48 6.09 12.23
CA LEU A 122 9.81 4.96 11.59
C LEU A 122 8.99 5.50 10.42
N VAL A 123 9.60 5.56 9.23
CA VAL A 123 8.99 6.15 8.03
C VAL A 123 7.86 5.26 7.51
N SER A 124 8.01 3.96 7.63
CA SER A 124 7.01 2.98 7.19
C SER A 124 7.14 1.70 8.00
N LEU A 125 6.03 1.24 8.53
CA LEU A 125 5.86 -0.10 9.05
C LEU A 125 4.75 -0.76 8.25
N VAL A 126 5.02 -1.94 7.71
CA VAL A 126 4.02 -2.74 6.98
C VAL A 126 4.16 -4.20 7.36
N GLY A 127 3.06 -4.94 7.32
CA GLY A 127 3.14 -6.37 7.56
C GLY A 127 1.81 -7.06 7.70
N ASP A 128 1.90 -8.34 8.04
CA ASP A 128 0.79 -9.22 8.24
C ASP A 128 0.75 -9.70 9.69
N ILE A 129 -0.45 -9.92 10.18
CA ILE A 129 -0.71 -10.66 11.40
C ILE A 129 -1.51 -11.92 11.05
N ALA A 130 -1.14 -13.04 11.65
CA ALA A 130 -1.75 -14.34 11.40
C ALA A 130 -1.75 -15.20 12.67
N GLU A 131 -2.50 -16.28 12.65
CA GLU A 131 -2.34 -17.34 13.63
C GLU A 131 -1.56 -18.49 12.99
N ARG A 132 -0.51 -18.96 13.67
CA ARG A 132 0.27 -20.14 13.30
C ARG A 132 0.32 -21.10 14.47
N ASP A 133 -0.09 -22.34 14.27
CA ASP A 133 -0.14 -23.38 15.31
C ASP A 133 -0.88 -22.92 16.59
N GLY A 134 -1.98 -22.18 16.41
CA GLY A 134 -2.80 -21.65 17.50
C GLY A 134 -2.17 -20.47 18.26
N LYS A 135 -1.09 -19.89 17.76
CA LYS A 135 -0.37 -18.76 18.38
C LYS A 135 -0.36 -17.53 17.46
N PRO A 136 -0.44 -16.32 18.03
CA PRO A 136 -0.23 -15.10 17.26
C PRO A 136 1.10 -15.11 16.54
N TYR A 137 1.08 -14.65 15.31
CA TYR A 137 2.26 -14.47 14.48
C TYR A 137 2.22 -13.06 13.85
N VAL A 138 3.20 -12.25 14.21
CA VAL A 138 3.36 -10.87 13.71
C VAL A 138 4.55 -10.86 12.76
N HIS A 139 4.31 -10.50 11.51
CA HIS A 139 5.33 -10.42 10.46
C HIS A 139 5.42 -9.00 9.93
N LEU A 140 6.45 -8.27 10.29
CA LEU A 140 6.61 -6.86 9.98
C LEU A 140 7.90 -6.59 9.23
N HIS A 141 7.82 -5.63 8.31
CA HIS A 141 8.97 -4.97 7.71
C HIS A 141 8.90 -3.47 7.99
N ALA A 142 10.06 -2.86 8.20
CA ALA A 142 10.16 -1.43 8.46
C ALA A 142 11.20 -0.75 7.58
N VAL A 143 10.96 0.53 7.31
CA VAL A 143 11.95 1.49 6.82
C VAL A 143 12.12 2.54 7.90
N VAL A 144 13.35 2.75 8.36
CA VAL A 144 13.71 3.81 9.31
C VAL A 144 14.63 4.82 8.64
N ALA A 145 14.51 6.09 9.04
CA ALA A 145 15.34 7.19 8.54
C ALA A 145 16.07 7.89 9.69
N PHE A 146 17.30 8.32 9.41
CA PHE A 146 18.16 9.05 10.32
C PHE A 146 18.21 10.54 9.98
N ALA A 147 18.75 11.35 10.89
CA ALA A 147 18.80 12.81 10.74
C ALA A 147 19.59 13.29 9.49
N ASP A 148 20.49 12.48 8.97
CA ASP A 148 21.24 12.75 7.76
C ASP A 148 20.49 12.35 6.46
N GLY A 149 19.25 11.83 6.59
CA GLY A 149 18.42 11.33 5.48
C GLY A 149 18.77 9.93 5.01
N SER A 150 19.78 9.27 5.61
CA SER A 150 20.06 7.87 5.34
C SER A 150 18.95 6.97 5.88
N THR A 151 18.80 5.79 5.28
CA THR A 151 17.75 4.86 5.67
C THR A 151 18.30 3.46 5.87
N LYS A 152 17.65 2.69 6.74
CA LYS A 152 17.81 1.23 6.83
C LYS A 152 16.43 0.57 6.74
N ALA A 153 16.38 -0.63 6.23
CA ALA A 153 15.14 -1.39 6.11
C ALA A 153 15.37 -2.88 6.39
N GLY A 154 14.31 -3.57 6.80
CA GLY A 154 14.37 -5.00 6.99
C GLY A 154 13.16 -5.56 7.75
N HIS A 155 13.21 -6.86 7.97
CA HIS A 155 12.30 -7.57 8.84
C HIS A 155 12.46 -7.10 10.28
N VAL A 156 11.36 -6.80 10.96
CA VAL A 156 11.39 -6.31 12.34
C VAL A 156 11.46 -7.50 13.29
N MET A 157 12.53 -7.57 14.05
CA MET A 157 12.68 -8.53 15.16
C MET A 157 12.26 -7.92 16.48
N GLU A 158 12.56 -6.62 16.67
CA GLU A 158 12.29 -5.86 17.86
C GLU A 158 12.33 -4.37 17.51
N ALA A 159 11.42 -3.54 18.09
CA ALA A 159 11.41 -2.10 17.86
C ALA A 159 10.80 -1.36 19.07
N HIS A 160 11.60 -0.49 19.71
CA HIS A 160 11.17 0.31 20.86
C HIS A 160 10.82 1.73 20.43
N VAL A 161 9.66 2.18 20.87
CA VAL A 161 9.08 3.48 20.49
C VAL A 161 9.71 4.64 21.26
N ALA A 162 9.95 5.75 20.54
CA ALA A 162 10.28 7.06 21.12
C ALA A 162 10.10 8.18 20.08
N PRO A 163 9.25 9.21 20.34
CA PRO A 163 8.40 9.36 21.52
C PRO A 163 7.05 8.65 21.39
N ILE A 164 6.55 8.45 20.15
CA ILE A 164 5.26 7.80 19.84
C ILE A 164 5.36 7.01 18.55
N ALA A 165 4.47 6.02 18.39
CA ALA A 165 4.18 5.43 17.10
C ALA A 165 2.67 5.19 16.96
N GLU A 166 2.15 5.42 15.75
CA GLU A 166 0.75 5.28 15.39
C GLU A 166 0.63 4.14 14.39
N ILE A 167 -0.05 3.07 14.80
CA ILE A 167 -0.14 1.84 14.02
C ILE A 167 -1.61 1.47 13.83
N SER A 168 -2.00 1.33 12.57
CA SER A 168 -3.31 0.81 12.18
C SER A 168 -3.23 -0.69 11.94
N VAL A 169 -4.16 -1.42 12.54
CA VAL A 169 -4.33 -2.86 12.31
C VAL A 169 -5.71 -3.10 11.71
N VAL A 170 -5.74 -3.70 10.53
CA VAL A 170 -6.98 -4.10 9.87
C VAL A 170 -7.13 -5.60 10.02
N ALA A 171 -7.94 -6.01 10.98
CA ALA A 171 -8.23 -7.41 11.23
C ALA A 171 -9.27 -7.92 10.22
N THR A 172 -8.90 -8.91 9.43
CA THR A 172 -9.74 -9.55 8.40
C THR A 172 -10.42 -10.83 8.91
N SER A 173 -9.94 -11.37 10.04
CA SER A 173 -10.58 -12.46 10.75
C SER A 173 -10.40 -12.29 12.25
N ILE A 174 -11.53 -12.31 12.97
CA ILE A 174 -11.58 -12.32 14.43
C ILE A 174 -12.28 -13.62 14.84
N GLY A 175 -11.65 -14.41 15.72
CA GLY A 175 -12.27 -15.60 16.27
C GLY A 175 -13.48 -15.24 17.11
N GLY A 176 -14.52 -16.06 17.10
CA GLY A 176 -15.66 -15.90 17.99
C GLY A 176 -15.21 -15.84 19.45
N ALA A 177 -15.90 -15.06 20.29
CA ALA A 177 -15.70 -15.14 21.73
C ALA A 177 -15.89 -16.59 22.17
N ALA A 178 -14.93 -17.15 22.88
CA ALA A 178 -15.14 -18.40 23.57
C ALA A 178 -16.29 -18.17 24.58
N HIS A 179 -17.44 -18.80 24.31
CA HIS A 179 -18.59 -18.82 25.22
C HIS A 179 -18.32 -19.77 26.38
#